data_e4fe4aa5b336d0f81162b30b522099bc
#
_entry.id   e4fe4aa5b336d0f81162b30b522099bc
#
_cell.length_a   1.000
_cell.length_b   1.000
_cell.length_c   1.000
_cell.angle_alpha   90.00
_cell.angle_beta   90.00
_cell.angle_gamma   90.00
#
_symmetry.space_group_name_H-M   'P 1'
#
loop_
_entity.id
_entity.type
_entity.pdbx_description
1 polymer ?
#
loop_
_entity_poly.entity_id
_entity_poly.type
_entity_poly.pdbx_seq_one_letter_code
_entity_poly.pdbx_strand_id
1 'polypeptide(L)'
;MVTHVAVRGYLKNLVGEDGLEMIERASINELTDEKIAEGTDANLNTVRRTLYILYENRLANYRRERDKDSGWLTYLWKVDLSDVERNVEEEAQKLIRKLKTRLDFEGQVCYACENGCARFLFENASDYGFVCPVCQGGLDYQDSTILVEAMRQKLEELSIAFE
;
A
#
# COMPACT_ATOMS: atom_id res chain seq x y z
N MET A 1 13.73 13.83 -0.36
CA MET A 1 13.72 13.58 -1.83
C MET A 1 13.44 12.09 -2.04
N VAL A 2 12.29 11.76 -2.65
CA VAL A 2 11.90 10.35 -2.90
C VAL A 2 12.86 9.74 -3.92
N THR A 3 13.35 8.53 -3.65
CA THR A 3 14.30 7.86 -4.55
C THR A 3 13.55 7.13 -5.66
N HIS A 4 14.19 6.99 -6.82
CA HIS A 4 13.66 6.21 -7.96
C HIS A 4 13.29 4.76 -7.55
N VAL A 5 14.02 4.17 -6.60
CA VAL A 5 13.74 2.83 -6.06
C VAL A 5 12.42 2.82 -5.28
N ALA A 6 12.13 3.85 -4.47
CA ALA A 6 10.88 3.95 -3.72
C ALA A 6 9.68 4.13 -4.65
N VAL A 7 9.80 4.97 -5.68
CA VAL A 7 8.76 5.13 -6.72
C VAL A 7 8.47 3.82 -7.42
N ARG A 8 9.51 3.11 -7.87
CA ARG A 8 9.35 1.82 -8.54
C ARG A 8 8.71 0.77 -7.64
N GLY A 9 9.14 0.70 -6.37
CA GLY A 9 8.54 -0.17 -5.36
C GLY A 9 7.06 0.15 -5.11
N TYR A 10 6.71 1.42 -5.01
CA TYR A 10 5.33 1.87 -4.86
C TYR A 10 4.46 1.46 -6.06
N LEU A 11 4.90 1.76 -7.29
CA LEU A 11 4.18 1.40 -8.51
C LEU A 11 4.02 -0.13 -8.64
N LYS A 12 5.07 -0.91 -8.34
CA LYS A 12 5.00 -2.38 -8.33
C LYS A 12 3.97 -2.91 -7.34
N ASN A 13 3.90 -2.35 -6.12
CA ASN A 13 2.90 -2.72 -5.13
C ASN A 13 1.48 -2.33 -5.55
N LEU A 14 1.33 -1.23 -6.29
CA LEU A 14 0.06 -0.69 -6.71
C LEU A 14 -0.56 -1.50 -7.87
N VAL A 15 0.22 -1.79 -8.92
CA VAL A 15 -0.27 -2.37 -10.18
C VAL A 15 0.24 -3.78 -10.48
N GLY A 16 1.16 -4.30 -9.67
CA GLY A 16 1.85 -5.58 -9.91
C GLY A 16 3.02 -5.47 -10.90
N GLU A 17 3.70 -6.58 -11.16
CA GLU A 17 4.85 -6.62 -12.07
C GLU A 17 4.46 -6.30 -13.52
N ASP A 18 3.42 -6.98 -14.04
CA ASP A 18 2.93 -6.78 -15.41
C ASP A 18 2.46 -5.33 -15.65
N GLY A 19 1.81 -4.73 -14.64
CA GLY A 19 1.38 -3.34 -14.72
C GLY A 19 2.56 -2.36 -14.67
N LEU A 20 3.60 -2.65 -13.90
CA LEU A 20 4.82 -1.85 -13.86
C LEU A 20 5.55 -1.90 -15.20
N GLU A 21 5.71 -3.09 -15.80
CA GLU A 21 6.32 -3.26 -17.12
C GLU A 21 5.55 -2.49 -18.20
N MET A 22 4.20 -2.52 -18.13
CA MET A 22 3.36 -1.72 -19.01
C MET A 22 3.63 -0.22 -18.83
N ILE A 23 3.72 0.29 -17.61
CA ILE A 23 4.00 1.70 -17.33
C ILE A 23 5.37 2.11 -17.88
N GLU A 24 6.40 1.30 -17.67
CA GLU A 24 7.78 1.57 -18.13
C GLU A 24 7.88 1.64 -19.67
N ARG A 25 7.01 0.94 -20.39
CA ARG A 25 6.94 0.92 -21.86
C ARG A 25 5.89 1.90 -22.42
N ALA A 26 4.99 2.41 -21.59
CA ALA A 26 3.90 3.26 -22.04
C ALA A 26 4.41 4.58 -22.65
N SER A 27 3.80 4.98 -23.76
CA SER A 27 4.05 6.28 -24.37
C SER A 27 3.48 7.43 -23.51
N ILE A 28 4.12 8.59 -23.56
CA ILE A 28 3.65 9.83 -22.93
C ILE A 28 2.39 10.39 -23.64
N ASN A 29 2.11 9.91 -24.87
CA ASN A 29 0.99 10.38 -25.67
C ASN A 29 -0.34 9.80 -25.19
N GLU A 30 -1.43 10.52 -25.53
CA GLU A 30 -2.79 10.01 -25.36
C GLU A 30 -3.09 8.90 -26.37
N LEU A 31 -3.38 7.71 -25.87
CA LEU A 31 -3.66 6.52 -26.69
C LEU A 31 -4.88 5.76 -26.17
N THR A 32 -5.52 4.98 -27.04
CA THR A 32 -6.54 4.02 -26.60
C THR A 32 -5.89 2.86 -25.84
N ASP A 33 -6.65 2.16 -25.00
CA ASP A 33 -6.19 0.98 -24.28
C ASP A 33 -5.67 -0.11 -25.22
N GLU A 34 -6.28 -0.31 -26.42
CA GLU A 34 -5.79 -1.22 -27.43
C GLU A 34 -4.41 -0.83 -27.97
N LYS A 35 -4.21 0.47 -28.30
CA LYS A 35 -2.92 0.95 -28.76
C LYS A 35 -1.83 0.88 -27.70
N ILE A 36 -2.19 1.09 -26.44
CA ILE A 36 -1.26 0.89 -25.31
C ILE A 36 -0.89 -0.58 -25.21
N ALA A 37 -1.85 -1.50 -25.33
CA ALA A 37 -1.60 -2.93 -25.30
C ALA A 37 -0.65 -3.38 -26.44
N GLU A 38 -0.89 -2.92 -27.67
CA GLU A 38 -0.02 -3.18 -28.82
C GLU A 38 1.39 -2.62 -28.61
N GLY A 39 1.51 -1.37 -28.13
CA GLY A 39 2.81 -0.70 -27.95
C GLY A 39 3.63 -1.25 -26.78
N THR A 40 3.00 -1.89 -25.80
CA THR A 40 3.66 -2.43 -24.61
C THR A 40 3.78 -3.95 -24.60
N ASP A 41 3.20 -4.62 -25.61
CA ASP A 41 3.09 -6.09 -25.69
C ASP A 41 2.39 -6.70 -24.43
N ALA A 42 1.49 -5.93 -23.85
CA ALA A 42 0.75 -6.31 -22.64
C ALA A 42 -0.66 -6.81 -22.99
N ASN A 43 -1.19 -7.72 -22.18
CA ASN A 43 -2.57 -8.16 -22.32
C ASN A 43 -3.53 -6.99 -22.09
N LEU A 44 -4.55 -6.83 -22.95
CA LEU A 44 -5.53 -5.74 -22.90
C LEU A 44 -6.25 -5.63 -21.53
N ASN A 45 -6.55 -6.76 -20.87
CA ASN A 45 -7.16 -6.74 -19.54
C ASN A 45 -6.19 -6.22 -18.49
N THR A 46 -4.90 -6.55 -18.58
CA THR A 46 -3.85 -5.99 -17.72
C THR A 46 -3.74 -4.49 -17.92
N VAL A 47 -3.72 -4.01 -19.17
CA VAL A 47 -3.69 -2.58 -19.51
C VAL A 47 -4.90 -1.86 -18.89
N ARG A 48 -6.11 -2.35 -19.10
CA ARG A 48 -7.34 -1.77 -18.57
C ARG A 48 -7.30 -1.68 -17.04
N ARG A 49 -6.96 -2.79 -16.38
CA ARG A 49 -6.83 -2.84 -14.92
C ARG A 49 -5.80 -1.85 -14.41
N THR A 50 -4.63 -1.80 -15.03
CA THR A 50 -3.54 -0.89 -14.64
C THR A 50 -3.98 0.57 -14.81
N LEU A 51 -4.56 0.94 -15.95
CA LEU A 51 -5.04 2.29 -16.21
C LEU A 51 -6.11 2.74 -15.19
N TYR A 52 -7.04 1.86 -14.80
CA TYR A 52 -8.03 2.17 -13.76
C TYR A 52 -7.39 2.40 -12.40
N ILE A 53 -6.43 1.55 -11.99
CA ILE A 53 -5.72 1.71 -10.72
C ILE A 53 -4.93 3.03 -10.72
N LEU A 54 -4.23 3.34 -11.83
CA LEU A 54 -3.50 4.61 -11.96
C LEU A 54 -4.46 5.81 -11.90
N TYR A 55 -5.61 5.73 -12.55
CA TYR A 55 -6.62 6.80 -12.53
C TYR A 55 -7.16 7.07 -11.12
N GLU A 56 -7.48 6.01 -10.36
CA GLU A 56 -7.93 6.14 -8.97
C GLU A 56 -6.87 6.79 -8.07
N ASN A 57 -5.58 6.59 -8.40
CA ASN A 57 -4.44 7.18 -7.70
C ASN A 57 -3.93 8.50 -8.33
N ARG A 58 -4.68 9.08 -9.28
CA ARG A 58 -4.33 10.32 -9.99
C ARG A 58 -3.01 10.26 -10.78
N LEU A 59 -2.62 9.05 -11.20
CA LEU A 59 -1.44 8.77 -12.00
C LEU A 59 -1.76 8.48 -13.47
N ALA A 60 -3.02 8.57 -13.84
CA ALA A 60 -3.50 8.57 -15.22
C ALA A 60 -4.76 9.42 -15.36
N ASN A 61 -4.95 9.95 -16.54
CA ASN A 61 -6.15 10.70 -16.92
C ASN A 61 -6.70 10.15 -18.22
N TYR A 62 -7.97 10.38 -18.49
CA TYR A 62 -8.57 10.08 -19.79
C TYR A 62 -9.46 11.20 -20.27
N ARG A 63 -9.58 11.32 -21.60
CA ARG A 63 -10.63 12.10 -22.25
C ARG A 63 -11.45 11.20 -23.16
N ARG A 64 -12.67 11.61 -23.42
CA ARG A 64 -13.62 10.91 -24.31
C ARG A 64 -13.68 11.61 -25.64
N GLU A 65 -13.53 10.86 -26.71
CA GLU A 65 -13.83 11.31 -28.06
C GLU A 65 -15.07 10.57 -28.57
N ARG A 66 -15.99 11.32 -29.15
CA ARG A 66 -17.17 10.75 -29.80
C ARG A 66 -16.96 10.79 -31.30
N ASP A 67 -16.98 9.61 -31.92
CA ASP A 67 -16.99 9.50 -33.37
C ASP A 67 -18.26 10.15 -33.95
N LYS A 68 -18.09 11.01 -34.95
CA LYS A 68 -19.20 11.82 -35.51
C LYS A 68 -20.17 10.99 -36.34
N ASP A 69 -19.69 9.91 -36.95
CA ASP A 69 -20.46 9.11 -37.89
C ASP A 69 -21.16 7.93 -37.19
N SER A 70 -20.43 7.21 -36.35
CA SER A 70 -20.94 6.05 -35.61
C SER A 70 -21.55 6.37 -34.25
N GLY A 71 -21.20 7.52 -33.69
CA GLY A 71 -21.61 7.94 -32.33
C GLY A 71 -20.86 7.20 -31.22
N TRP A 72 -19.93 6.31 -31.52
CA TRP A 72 -19.15 5.56 -30.55
C TRP A 72 -18.27 6.44 -29.69
N LEU A 73 -18.12 6.09 -28.40
CA LEU A 73 -17.22 6.77 -27.47
C LEU A 73 -15.90 6.01 -27.38
N THR A 74 -14.83 6.70 -27.69
CA THR A 74 -13.45 6.22 -27.52
C THR A 74 -12.81 6.90 -26.33
N TYR A 75 -12.13 6.15 -25.48
CA TYR A 75 -11.38 6.65 -24.34
C TYR A 75 -9.91 6.77 -24.71
N LEU A 76 -9.35 7.97 -24.59
CA LEU A 76 -7.93 8.24 -24.81
C LEU A 76 -7.29 8.44 -23.44
N TRP A 77 -6.38 7.57 -23.10
CA TRP A 77 -5.68 7.53 -21.82
C TRP A 77 -4.32 8.19 -21.91
N LYS A 78 -3.95 8.89 -20.85
CA LYS A 78 -2.62 9.45 -20.65
C LYS A 78 -2.13 9.04 -19.26
N VAL A 79 -0.99 8.35 -19.20
CA VAL A 79 -0.28 8.08 -17.95
C VAL A 79 0.49 9.35 -17.57
N ASP A 80 0.31 9.81 -16.34
CA ASP A 80 0.94 11.01 -15.80
C ASP A 80 1.45 10.73 -14.39
N LEU A 81 2.74 10.52 -14.26
CA LEU A 81 3.41 10.19 -13.01
C LEU A 81 3.92 11.42 -12.24
N SER A 82 3.52 12.63 -12.60
CA SER A 82 3.98 13.87 -11.95
C SER A 82 3.70 13.90 -10.44
N ASP A 83 2.60 13.28 -10.00
CA ASP A 83 2.19 13.21 -8.61
C ASP A 83 2.69 11.97 -7.85
N VAL A 84 3.49 11.10 -8.49
CA VAL A 84 3.89 9.82 -7.91
C VAL A 84 4.74 9.98 -6.64
N GLU A 85 5.64 10.96 -6.60
CA GLU A 85 6.47 11.23 -5.42
C GLU A 85 5.62 11.62 -4.22
N ARG A 86 4.63 12.49 -4.42
CA ARG A 86 3.67 12.87 -3.38
C ARG A 86 2.89 11.65 -2.86
N ASN A 87 2.44 10.78 -3.75
CA ASN A 87 1.73 9.57 -3.35
C ASN A 87 2.61 8.64 -2.50
N VAL A 88 3.89 8.50 -2.86
CA VAL A 88 4.87 7.73 -2.08
C VAL A 88 5.06 8.33 -0.69
N GLU A 89 5.20 9.66 -0.59
CA GLU A 89 5.34 10.37 0.69
C GLU A 89 4.09 10.18 1.56
N GLU A 90 2.89 10.32 1.00
CA GLU A 90 1.63 10.09 1.72
C GLU A 90 1.52 8.66 2.28
N GLU A 91 1.89 7.64 1.48
CA GLU A 91 1.89 6.24 1.94
C GLU A 91 2.96 6.00 3.02
N ALA A 92 4.15 6.57 2.88
CA ALA A 92 5.19 6.50 3.90
C ALA A 92 4.71 7.12 5.22
N GLN A 93 4.08 8.30 5.18
CA GLN A 93 3.53 8.95 6.36
C GLN A 93 2.38 8.14 7.01
N LYS A 94 1.55 7.46 6.21
CA LYS A 94 0.53 6.53 6.75
C LYS A 94 1.19 5.35 7.46
N LEU A 95 2.24 4.78 6.88
CA LEU A 95 3.00 3.67 7.48
C LEU A 95 3.68 4.10 8.78
N ILE A 96 4.34 5.26 8.79
CA ILE A 96 4.98 5.84 9.98
C ILE A 96 3.95 5.99 11.12
N ARG A 97 2.76 6.55 10.83
CA ARG A 97 1.69 6.68 11.84
C ARG A 97 1.23 5.33 12.38
N LYS A 98 1.03 4.33 11.51
CA LYS A 98 0.64 2.97 11.91
C LYS A 98 1.71 2.31 12.79
N LEU A 99 2.99 2.47 12.40
CA LEU A 99 4.12 1.93 13.19
C LEU A 99 4.21 2.60 14.57
N LYS A 100 4.04 3.92 14.66
CA LYS A 100 4.02 4.63 15.95
C LYS A 100 2.91 4.10 16.86
N THR A 101 1.68 4.02 16.36
CA THR A 101 0.55 3.50 17.14
C THR A 101 0.78 2.05 17.59
N ARG A 102 1.36 1.22 16.72
CA ARG A 102 1.68 -0.17 17.05
C ARG A 102 2.80 -0.25 18.09
N LEU A 103 3.83 0.58 17.94
CA LEU A 103 4.96 0.64 18.87
C LEU A 103 4.50 1.06 20.28
N ASP A 104 3.59 2.04 20.37
CA ASP A 104 3.01 2.48 21.65
C ASP A 104 2.26 1.33 22.36
N PHE A 105 1.56 0.49 21.59
CA PHE A 105 0.88 -0.69 22.15
C PHE A 105 1.87 -1.78 22.56
N GLU A 106 2.80 -2.17 21.67
CA GLU A 106 3.76 -3.25 21.91
C GLU A 106 4.81 -2.89 22.98
N GLY A 107 5.03 -1.59 23.23
CA GLY A 107 5.90 -1.11 24.30
C GLY A 107 5.30 -1.26 25.70
N GLN A 108 4.02 -1.64 25.80
CA GLN A 108 3.35 -1.90 27.07
C GLN A 108 3.47 -3.38 27.47
N VAL A 109 3.28 -3.65 28.76
CA VAL A 109 3.28 -5.03 29.28
C VAL A 109 2.01 -5.73 28.81
N CYS A 110 2.18 -6.75 27.96
CA CYS A 110 1.10 -7.52 27.36
C CYS A 110 1.11 -8.98 27.84
N TYR A 111 -0.09 -9.55 27.91
CA TYR A 111 -0.34 -10.96 28.18
C TYR A 111 -1.12 -11.55 27.00
N ALA A 112 -0.73 -12.73 26.56
CA ALA A 112 -1.36 -13.45 25.47
C ALA A 112 -2.02 -14.74 25.97
N CYS A 113 -3.18 -15.05 25.42
CA CYS A 113 -3.82 -16.34 25.66
C CYS A 113 -2.98 -17.47 25.05
N GLU A 114 -2.72 -18.53 25.82
CA GLU A 114 -2.01 -19.74 25.37
C GLU A 114 -2.66 -20.38 24.13
N ASN A 115 -3.98 -20.25 23.99
CA ASN A 115 -4.75 -20.76 22.85
C ASN A 115 -4.88 -19.71 21.70
N GLY A 116 -4.18 -18.58 21.76
CA GLY A 116 -4.16 -17.57 20.69
C GLY A 116 -5.46 -16.77 20.54
N CYS A 117 -6.38 -16.77 21.50
CA CYS A 117 -7.68 -16.10 21.39
C CYS A 117 -7.54 -14.58 21.33
N ALA A 118 -6.72 -13.98 22.21
CA ALA A 118 -6.56 -12.53 22.34
C ALA A 118 -5.29 -12.17 23.11
N ARG A 119 -4.92 -10.90 23.05
CA ARG A 119 -3.84 -10.26 23.83
C ARG A 119 -4.43 -9.14 24.66
N PHE A 120 -3.96 -8.98 25.87
CA PHE A 120 -4.44 -8.02 26.86
C PHE A 120 -3.28 -7.21 27.44
N LEU A 121 -3.52 -5.94 27.71
CA LEU A 121 -2.63 -5.16 28.55
C LEU A 121 -2.70 -5.67 29.98
N PHE A 122 -1.65 -5.41 30.77
CA PHE A 122 -1.55 -5.84 32.17
C PHE A 122 -2.82 -5.54 32.99
N GLU A 123 -3.36 -4.31 32.88
CA GLU A 123 -4.55 -3.91 33.63
C GLU A 123 -5.74 -4.83 33.31
N ASN A 124 -6.03 -5.04 32.04
CA ASN A 124 -7.13 -5.90 31.61
C ASN A 124 -6.89 -7.37 31.96
N ALA A 125 -5.65 -7.85 31.82
CA ALA A 125 -5.29 -9.23 32.21
C ALA A 125 -5.46 -9.43 33.72
N SER A 126 -5.10 -8.43 34.52
CA SER A 126 -5.29 -8.44 35.98
C SER A 126 -6.76 -8.47 36.36
N ASP A 127 -7.62 -7.68 35.68
CA ASP A 127 -9.07 -7.65 35.91
C ASP A 127 -9.71 -9.04 35.66
N TYR A 128 -9.19 -9.78 34.70
CA TYR A 128 -9.61 -11.16 34.39
C TYR A 128 -8.88 -12.23 35.23
N GLY A 129 -8.06 -11.82 36.22
CA GLY A 129 -7.30 -12.75 37.04
C GLY A 129 -6.32 -13.61 36.23
N PHE A 130 -5.79 -13.10 35.11
CA PHE A 130 -4.91 -13.79 34.15
C PHE A 130 -5.54 -15.05 33.55
N VAL A 131 -6.87 -15.06 33.39
CA VAL A 131 -7.63 -16.10 32.69
C VAL A 131 -8.29 -15.51 31.46
N CYS A 132 -8.18 -16.17 30.34
CA CYS A 132 -8.76 -15.71 29.07
C CYS A 132 -10.30 -15.73 29.15
N PRO A 133 -11.01 -14.60 28.94
CA PRO A 133 -12.47 -14.55 29.00
C PRO A 133 -13.16 -15.30 27.86
N VAL A 134 -12.42 -15.70 26.81
CA VAL A 134 -12.97 -16.40 25.63
C VAL A 134 -12.92 -17.92 25.83
N CYS A 135 -11.78 -18.48 26.25
CA CYS A 135 -11.57 -19.93 26.31
C CYS A 135 -11.24 -20.48 27.72
N GLN A 136 -11.17 -19.61 28.71
CA GLN A 136 -10.80 -19.95 30.10
C GLN A 136 -9.37 -20.50 30.26
N GLY A 137 -8.52 -20.40 29.22
CA GLY A 137 -7.09 -20.75 29.29
C GLY A 137 -6.27 -19.67 29.99
N GLY A 138 -5.03 -19.98 30.34
CA GLY A 138 -4.10 -19.00 30.97
C GLY A 138 -3.75 -17.83 30.05
N LEU A 139 -3.43 -16.70 30.67
CA LEU A 139 -2.83 -15.54 30.02
C LEU A 139 -1.37 -15.46 30.45
N ASP A 140 -0.45 -15.70 29.51
CA ASP A 140 0.99 -15.67 29.76
C ASP A 140 1.61 -14.33 29.34
N TYR A 141 2.63 -13.91 30.08
CA TYR A 141 3.41 -12.74 29.71
C TYR A 141 4.03 -12.90 28.33
N GLN A 142 3.86 -11.91 27.49
CA GLN A 142 4.46 -11.87 26.15
C GLN A 142 5.62 -10.88 26.12
N ASP A 143 6.83 -11.40 25.90
CA ASP A 143 7.98 -10.53 25.64
C ASP A 143 7.95 -10.02 24.21
N SER A 144 7.76 -8.69 24.06
CA SER A 144 7.76 -7.98 22.78
C SER A 144 9.07 -7.25 22.49
N THR A 145 10.12 -7.41 23.30
CA THR A 145 11.36 -6.63 23.23
C THR A 145 11.99 -6.64 21.83
N ILE A 146 12.14 -7.82 21.23
CA ILE A 146 12.73 -7.97 19.88
C ILE A 146 11.85 -7.29 18.82
N LEU A 147 10.54 -7.42 18.93
CA LEU A 147 9.59 -6.79 18.01
C LEU A 147 9.64 -5.27 18.13
N VAL A 148 9.62 -4.76 19.35
CA VAL A 148 9.70 -3.31 19.65
C VAL A 148 10.97 -2.70 19.09
N GLU A 149 12.11 -3.37 19.27
CA GLU A 149 13.40 -2.89 18.76
C GLU A 149 13.43 -2.86 17.22
N ALA A 150 12.97 -3.94 16.57
CA ALA A 150 12.86 -3.98 15.11
C ALA A 150 11.93 -2.90 14.56
N MET A 151 10.81 -2.62 15.25
CA MET A 151 9.88 -1.57 14.85
C MET A 151 10.47 -0.16 15.04
N ARG A 152 11.24 0.08 16.11
CA ARG A 152 11.96 1.35 16.33
C ARG A 152 12.97 1.61 15.24
N GLN A 153 13.79 0.62 14.93
CA GLN A 153 14.78 0.71 13.85
C GLN A 153 14.08 1.03 12.52
N LYS A 154 12.99 0.34 12.21
CA LYS A 154 12.26 0.58 10.96
C LYS A 154 11.60 1.95 10.90
N LEU A 155 11.10 2.43 12.02
CA LEU A 155 10.54 3.77 12.14
C LEU A 155 11.60 4.85 11.92
N GLU A 156 12.80 4.67 12.48
CA GLU A 156 13.92 5.59 12.29
C GLU A 156 14.38 5.63 10.81
N GLU A 157 14.55 4.46 10.18
CA GLU A 157 14.90 4.36 8.75
C GLU A 157 13.88 5.11 7.86
N LEU A 158 12.59 4.91 8.12
CA LEU A 158 11.53 5.58 7.35
C LEU A 158 11.49 7.09 7.62
N SER A 159 11.66 7.53 8.88
CA SER A 159 11.68 8.94 9.21
C SER A 159 12.84 9.66 8.51
N ILE A 160 14.05 9.10 8.52
CA ILE A 160 15.22 9.68 7.83
C ILE A 160 15.01 9.72 6.30
N ALA A 161 14.32 8.71 5.74
CA ALA A 161 14.12 8.64 4.29
C ALA A 161 13.05 9.62 3.76
N PHE A 162 12.12 10.06 4.61
CA PHE A 162 10.94 10.86 4.23
C PHE A 162 10.76 12.15 5.05
N GLU A 163 11.79 12.61 5.76
CA GLU A 163 11.95 13.98 6.25
C GLU A 163 12.65 14.84 5.17
#